data_aa0a8b4aba06580eaf29c1b8225ac07b
#
_entry.id   aa0a8b4aba06580eaf29c1b8225ac07b
#
_cell.length_a   1.000
_cell.length_b   1.000
_cell.length_c   1.000
_cell.angle_alpha   90.00
_cell.angle_beta   90.00
_cell.angle_gamma   90.00
#
_symmetry.space_group_name_H-M   'P 1'
#
loop_
_entity.id
_entity.type
_entity.pdbx_description
1 polymer ?
#
loop_
_entity_poly.entity_id
_entity_poly.type
_entity_poly.pdbx_seq_one_letter_code
_entity_poly.pdbx_strand_id
1 'polypeptide(L)'
;MAQARNQWVLRFSRSPEFLDVDPEAAISIDGLGRIAGMTHGGAKILARSTGLDWRDPRKLIGEPVSRFFDIEVDDLSDLTRRRPTQERLVFARDGNALFAHAIEPHSTVRAPVVSREQIPPALRRLGGDAPVIAALQARAAKLARTGLPILVQGETGTGKEHLARAIHEGSGLKGQFVAINCAAIPEQLIESELFGYLPGAFTGASAKGRKGLIEQADGGTLFLDEIGDMPLALQSRLLRVLAEGEVLPVGGTVPRKVRIRVVSASHRPLQTLVAQGAFREDLYYRLNAATLSIPALRDRPDFDWILEQLLKRHGDGELILSEAALAALKAHDWPGNIRELDNVVAVAAALAENGVVEIGDLPDHLLVNADTVGGSEAGAALSLMLATCDWNISETARRLGLDRSTVHRQIKRYSLKR
;
A
#
# COMPACT_ATOMS: atom_id res chain seq x y z
N MET A 1 -4.16 -14.53 18.99
CA MET A 1 -2.92 -13.87 18.52
C MET A 1 -3.07 -12.39 18.12
N ALA A 2 -4.27 -11.83 18.04
CA ALA A 2 -4.46 -10.42 17.66
C ALA A 2 -4.02 -9.35 18.71
N GLN A 3 -3.81 -9.71 19.96
CA GLN A 3 -3.44 -8.79 21.06
C GLN A 3 -1.93 -8.61 21.29
N ALA A 4 -1.07 -9.36 20.57
CA ALA A 4 0.38 -9.33 20.79
C ALA A 4 1.14 -8.26 19.99
N ARG A 5 0.46 -7.31 19.34
CA ARG A 5 1.11 -6.31 18.46
C ARG A 5 2.06 -5.33 19.19
N ASN A 6 1.90 -5.16 20.50
CA ASN A 6 2.72 -4.26 21.32
C ASN A 6 3.61 -5.01 22.32
N GLN A 7 3.88 -6.28 22.09
CA GLN A 7 4.64 -7.13 22.98
C GLN A 7 5.73 -7.85 22.21
N TRP A 8 6.86 -8.11 22.86
CA TRP A 8 7.86 -9.03 22.33
C TRP A 8 7.22 -10.42 22.14
N VAL A 9 7.53 -11.08 21.03
CA VAL A 9 7.17 -12.48 20.83
C VAL A 9 8.43 -13.30 20.71
N LEU A 10 8.68 -14.18 21.66
CA LEU A 10 9.75 -15.15 21.61
C LEU A 10 9.22 -16.47 21.02
N ARG A 11 9.85 -16.93 19.97
CA ARG A 11 9.65 -18.25 19.36
C ARG A 11 10.79 -19.15 19.77
N PHE A 12 10.50 -20.45 19.99
CA PHE A 12 11.49 -21.44 20.39
C PHE A 12 11.42 -22.66 19.50
N SER A 13 12.58 -23.23 19.21
CA SER A 13 12.73 -24.52 18.55
C SER A 13 13.98 -25.26 19.09
N ARG A 14 13.98 -26.57 19.02
CA ARG A 14 15.16 -27.41 19.33
C ARG A 14 16.13 -27.48 18.16
N SER A 15 15.66 -27.19 16.97
CA SER A 15 16.49 -27.12 15.75
C SER A 15 16.52 -25.69 15.18
N PRO A 16 17.70 -25.18 14.81
CA PRO A 16 17.83 -23.86 14.20
C PRO A 16 17.07 -23.73 12.87
N GLU A 17 16.89 -24.84 12.14
CA GLU A 17 16.26 -24.86 10.81
C GLU A 17 14.75 -24.56 10.88
N PHE A 18 14.07 -24.95 11.96
CA PHE A 18 12.63 -24.77 12.12
C PHE A 18 12.24 -23.52 12.89
N LEU A 19 13.19 -22.82 13.49
CA LEU A 19 12.93 -21.67 14.35
C LEU A 19 12.10 -20.55 13.67
N ASP A 20 12.38 -20.26 12.42
CA ASP A 20 11.75 -19.19 11.67
C ASP A 20 10.53 -19.67 10.84
N VAL A 21 10.40 -20.95 10.57
CA VAL A 21 9.38 -21.54 9.69
C VAL A 21 8.25 -22.18 10.48
N ASP A 22 8.59 -23.09 11.43
CA ASP A 22 7.62 -23.83 12.24
C ASP A 22 8.10 -23.97 13.69
N PRO A 23 8.02 -22.91 14.50
CA PRO A 23 8.51 -22.92 15.88
C PRO A 23 7.65 -23.84 16.75
N GLU A 24 8.29 -24.68 17.56
CA GLU A 24 7.63 -25.61 18.50
C GLU A 24 6.81 -24.86 19.56
N ALA A 25 7.21 -23.66 19.92
CA ALA A 25 6.60 -22.85 20.97
C ALA A 25 6.75 -21.36 20.72
N ALA A 26 5.81 -20.58 21.26
CA ALA A 26 5.93 -19.13 21.32
C ALA A 26 5.34 -18.58 22.63
N ILE A 27 5.95 -17.53 23.16
CA ILE A 27 5.47 -16.74 24.29
C ILE A 27 5.45 -15.27 23.91
N SER A 28 4.52 -14.49 24.45
CA SER A 28 4.54 -13.03 24.37
C SER A 28 4.96 -12.44 25.71
N ILE A 29 5.79 -11.38 25.67
CA ILE A 29 6.39 -10.72 26.82
C ILE A 29 6.05 -9.24 26.75
N ASP A 30 5.60 -8.68 27.86
CA ASP A 30 5.31 -7.25 27.98
C ASP A 30 6.60 -6.40 28.12
N GLY A 31 6.45 -5.07 28.18
CA GLY A 31 7.57 -4.14 28.31
C GLY A 31 8.32 -4.22 29.64
N LEU A 32 7.82 -4.98 30.63
CA LEU A 32 8.44 -5.22 31.93
C LEU A 32 9.08 -6.62 32.02
N GLY A 33 9.14 -7.35 30.91
CA GLY A 33 9.72 -8.69 30.86
C GLY A 33 8.82 -9.79 31.40
N ARG A 34 7.52 -9.54 31.58
CA ARG A 34 6.57 -10.51 32.11
C ARG A 34 5.83 -11.23 30.99
N ILE A 35 5.56 -12.51 31.20
CA ILE A 35 4.81 -13.33 30.24
C ILE A 35 3.37 -12.84 30.18
N ALA A 36 2.96 -12.35 28.99
CA ALA A 36 1.62 -11.84 28.73
C ALA A 36 0.72 -12.85 28.02
N GLY A 37 1.30 -13.85 27.36
CA GLY A 37 0.58 -14.92 26.69
C GLY A 37 1.52 -15.99 26.15
N MET A 38 0.96 -17.14 25.77
CA MET A 38 1.76 -18.25 25.27
C MET A 38 0.95 -19.18 24.39
N THR A 39 1.64 -19.95 23.53
CA THR A 39 1.08 -21.10 22.83
C THR A 39 1.08 -22.32 23.74
N HIS A 40 0.38 -23.37 23.34
CA HIS A 40 0.38 -24.65 24.06
C HIS A 40 1.80 -25.24 24.22
N GLY A 41 2.64 -25.13 23.18
CA GLY A 41 4.07 -25.51 23.26
C GLY A 41 4.83 -24.64 24.24
N GLY A 42 4.55 -23.31 24.28
CA GLY A 42 5.12 -22.38 25.25
C GLY A 42 4.79 -22.75 26.68
N ALA A 43 3.52 -23.07 26.98
CA ALA A 43 3.10 -23.52 28.31
C ALA A 43 3.86 -24.79 28.76
N LYS A 44 4.07 -25.75 27.86
CA LYS A 44 4.83 -26.98 28.19
C LYS A 44 6.31 -26.70 28.50
N ILE A 45 6.95 -25.79 27.73
CA ILE A 45 8.36 -25.42 27.97
C ILE A 45 8.50 -24.74 29.33
N LEU A 46 7.66 -23.74 29.59
CA LEU A 46 7.70 -22.99 30.85
C LEU A 46 7.41 -23.87 32.09
N ALA A 47 6.43 -24.77 32.00
CA ALA A 47 6.05 -25.67 33.08
C ALA A 47 7.17 -26.67 33.43
N ARG A 48 7.94 -27.15 32.46
CA ARG A 48 9.07 -28.05 32.71
C ARG A 48 10.15 -27.39 33.57
N SER A 49 10.44 -26.13 33.35
CA SER A 49 11.45 -25.40 34.11
C SER A 49 11.04 -25.13 35.60
N THR A 50 9.75 -25.23 35.93
CA THR A 50 9.24 -24.84 37.25
C THR A 50 8.47 -25.94 37.98
N GLY A 51 8.22 -27.09 37.33
CA GLY A 51 7.35 -28.14 37.90
C GLY A 51 5.87 -27.79 37.99
N LEU A 52 5.44 -26.67 37.37
CA LEU A 52 4.04 -26.25 37.35
C LEU A 52 3.23 -27.07 36.33
N ASP A 53 1.92 -27.14 36.52
CA ASP A 53 1.05 -27.83 35.57
C ASP A 53 0.82 -26.92 34.33
N TRP A 54 1.28 -27.35 33.16
CA TRP A 54 1.11 -26.67 31.90
C TRP A 54 -0.36 -26.52 31.46
N ARG A 55 -1.28 -27.27 32.07
CA ARG A 55 -2.72 -27.21 31.83
C ARG A 55 -3.39 -26.01 32.51
N ASP A 56 -2.71 -25.39 33.49
CA ASP A 56 -3.14 -24.14 34.11
C ASP A 56 -2.24 -22.96 33.76
N PRO A 57 -2.37 -22.43 32.53
CA PRO A 57 -1.48 -21.36 32.01
C PRO A 57 -1.63 -20.04 32.80
N ARG A 58 -2.71 -19.87 33.59
CA ARG A 58 -2.91 -18.68 34.41
C ARG A 58 -1.83 -18.46 35.45
N LYS A 59 -1.21 -19.53 35.93
CA LYS A 59 -0.10 -19.49 36.89
C LYS A 59 1.23 -19.10 36.28
N LEU A 60 1.33 -19.08 34.94
CA LEU A 60 2.53 -18.73 34.18
C LEU A 60 2.45 -17.30 33.64
N ILE A 61 1.25 -16.74 33.49
CA ILE A 61 1.03 -15.37 33.05
C ILE A 61 1.39 -14.38 34.15
N GLY A 62 2.09 -13.30 33.81
CA GLY A 62 2.56 -12.28 34.75
C GLY A 62 3.91 -12.59 35.39
N GLU A 63 4.44 -13.79 35.23
CA GLU A 63 5.76 -14.15 35.74
C GLU A 63 6.86 -13.60 34.86
N PRO A 64 8.02 -13.18 35.42
CA PRO A 64 9.14 -12.67 34.60
C PRO A 64 9.76 -13.80 33.78
N VAL A 65 10.19 -13.48 32.56
CA VAL A 65 10.85 -14.42 31.63
C VAL A 65 12.14 -15.00 32.21
N SER A 66 12.87 -14.22 32.99
CA SER A 66 14.12 -14.63 33.68
C SER A 66 13.92 -15.71 34.73
N ARG A 67 12.67 -15.97 35.18
CA ARG A 67 12.35 -17.14 36.02
C ARG A 67 12.50 -18.46 35.30
N PHE A 68 12.31 -18.46 33.98
CA PHE A 68 12.25 -19.68 33.15
C PHE A 68 13.49 -19.86 32.30
N PHE A 69 14.07 -18.76 31.85
CA PHE A 69 15.22 -18.74 30.93
C PHE A 69 16.33 -17.86 31.50
N ASP A 70 17.52 -18.08 31.01
CA ASP A 70 18.70 -17.26 31.33
C ASP A 70 18.78 -16.06 30.39
N ILE A 71 17.73 -15.25 30.37
CA ILE A 71 17.59 -14.02 29.56
C ILE A 71 16.82 -12.97 30.33
N GLU A 72 17.16 -11.71 30.07
CA GLU A 72 16.43 -10.53 30.52
C GLU A 72 15.81 -9.79 29.32
N VAL A 73 15.03 -8.73 29.58
CA VAL A 73 14.37 -7.95 28.51
C VAL A 73 15.38 -7.31 27.58
N ASP A 74 16.50 -6.87 28.11
CA ASP A 74 17.57 -6.19 27.33
C ASP A 74 18.27 -7.16 26.38
N ASP A 75 18.28 -8.46 26.67
CA ASP A 75 18.89 -9.49 25.83
C ASP A 75 18.02 -9.85 24.62
N LEU A 76 16.71 -9.46 24.63
CA LEU A 76 15.78 -9.83 23.56
C LEU A 76 16.18 -9.24 22.20
N SER A 77 16.82 -8.08 22.19
CA SER A 77 17.33 -7.46 20.97
C SER A 77 18.41 -8.31 20.27
N ASP A 78 19.18 -9.07 21.03
CA ASP A 78 20.25 -9.95 20.54
C ASP A 78 19.70 -11.25 19.93
N LEU A 79 18.48 -11.63 20.27
CA LEU A 79 17.78 -12.80 19.73
C LEU A 79 16.98 -12.52 18.45
N THR A 80 17.11 -11.33 17.87
CA THR A 80 16.44 -10.95 16.63
C THR A 80 17.14 -11.53 15.40
N ARG A 81 16.56 -11.35 14.20
CA ARG A 81 17.16 -11.76 12.92
C ARG A 81 18.48 -11.09 12.57
N ARG A 82 18.96 -10.16 13.39
CA ARG A 82 20.27 -9.49 13.22
C ARG A 82 21.43 -10.44 13.47
N ARG A 83 21.23 -11.53 14.22
CA ARG A 83 22.24 -12.59 14.45
C ARG A 83 21.85 -13.88 13.69
N PRO A 84 22.84 -14.68 13.26
CA PRO A 84 22.58 -15.99 12.67
C PRO A 84 21.79 -16.89 13.65
N THR A 85 20.92 -17.74 13.13
CA THR A 85 20.05 -18.61 13.94
C THR A 85 20.83 -19.49 14.91
N GLN A 86 22.03 -19.94 14.52
CA GLN A 86 22.91 -20.78 15.32
C GLN A 86 23.46 -20.08 16.57
N GLU A 87 23.53 -18.75 16.58
CA GLU A 87 24.01 -17.94 17.71
C GLU A 87 22.89 -17.52 18.67
N ARG A 88 21.62 -17.75 18.31
CA ARG A 88 20.45 -17.36 19.09
C ARG A 88 20.02 -18.49 20.06
N LEU A 89 20.94 -18.91 20.92
CA LEU A 89 20.74 -19.97 21.88
C LEU A 89 20.34 -19.41 23.26
N VAL A 90 19.33 -20.00 23.87
CA VAL A 90 18.82 -19.63 25.20
C VAL A 90 18.76 -20.87 26.06
N PHE A 91 19.17 -20.77 27.31
CA PHE A 91 19.12 -21.87 28.25
C PHE A 91 17.91 -21.74 29.16
N ALA A 92 17.08 -22.78 29.18
CA ALA A 92 16.03 -22.89 30.16
C ALA A 92 16.63 -23.26 31.54
N ARG A 93 15.98 -22.86 32.63
CA ARG A 93 16.45 -23.15 34.00
C ARG A 93 16.52 -24.65 34.36
N ASP A 94 15.90 -25.50 33.56
CA ASP A 94 16.05 -26.98 33.63
C ASP A 94 17.29 -27.52 32.93
N GLY A 95 18.14 -26.61 32.36
CA GLY A 95 19.38 -26.98 31.66
C GLY A 95 19.21 -27.28 30.17
N ASN A 96 17.98 -27.25 29.64
CA ASN A 96 17.75 -27.48 28.22
C ASN A 96 18.13 -26.24 27.37
N ALA A 97 18.89 -26.45 26.30
CA ALA A 97 19.20 -25.41 25.32
C ALA A 97 18.13 -25.36 24.24
N LEU A 98 17.67 -24.16 23.89
CA LEU A 98 16.68 -23.88 22.86
C LEU A 98 17.15 -22.76 21.96
N PHE A 99 16.92 -22.87 20.65
CA PHE A 99 17.08 -21.74 19.77
C PHE A 99 15.88 -20.81 19.94
N ALA A 100 16.14 -19.53 20.08
CA ALA A 100 15.12 -18.50 20.28
C ALA A 100 15.17 -17.42 19.19
N HIS A 101 13.99 -16.97 18.77
CA HIS A 101 13.83 -15.82 17.90
C HIS A 101 12.90 -14.80 18.54
N ALA A 102 13.45 -13.66 18.90
CA ALA A 102 12.69 -12.53 19.40
C ALA A 102 12.18 -11.68 18.23
N ILE A 103 10.89 -11.54 18.15
CA ILE A 103 10.20 -10.60 17.26
C ILE A 103 9.93 -9.35 18.08
N GLU A 104 10.54 -8.24 17.65
CA GLU A 104 10.33 -6.95 18.30
C GLU A 104 8.84 -6.61 18.32
N PRO A 105 8.32 -6.02 19.42
CA PRO A 105 7.01 -5.42 19.40
C PRO A 105 6.99 -4.49 18.20
N HIS A 106 5.94 -4.54 17.41
CA HIS A 106 5.69 -3.47 16.45
C HIS A 106 5.57 -2.20 17.29
N SER A 107 6.71 -1.59 17.53
CA SER A 107 6.76 -0.27 18.13
C SER A 107 5.88 0.58 17.21
N THR A 108 4.67 0.84 17.65
CA THR A 108 4.10 2.13 17.37
C THR A 108 5.08 3.09 18.04
N VAL A 109 6.21 3.37 17.36
CA VAL A 109 6.88 4.64 17.57
C VAL A 109 5.68 5.58 17.46
N ARG A 110 5.27 6.15 18.60
CA ARG A 110 4.47 7.37 18.58
C ARG A 110 5.34 8.28 17.74
N ALA A 111 5.05 8.28 16.44
CA ALA A 111 5.60 9.28 15.55
C ALA A 111 5.35 10.56 16.33
N PRO A 112 6.37 11.37 16.61
CA PRO A 112 6.19 12.58 17.39
C PRO A 112 4.95 13.20 16.79
N VAL A 113 3.91 13.41 17.62
CA VAL A 113 2.62 13.92 17.19
C VAL A 113 2.98 15.28 16.61
N VAL A 114 3.27 15.30 15.30
CA VAL A 114 3.39 16.54 14.55
C VAL A 114 2.02 17.12 14.68
N SER A 115 1.90 18.19 15.45
CA SER A 115 0.62 18.83 15.65
C SER A 115 0.04 19.05 14.25
N ARG A 116 -1.21 18.71 14.04
CA ARG A 116 -1.87 18.79 12.72
C ARG A 116 -1.70 20.16 12.07
N GLU A 117 -1.55 21.20 12.89
CA GLU A 117 -1.23 22.56 12.49
C GLU A 117 0.12 22.71 11.76
N GLN A 118 1.08 21.82 12.00
CA GLN A 118 2.41 21.86 11.36
C GLN A 118 2.43 21.13 9.99
N ILE A 119 1.35 20.42 9.62
CA ILE A 119 1.24 19.76 8.32
C ILE A 119 0.73 20.78 7.30
N PRO A 120 1.44 21.00 6.18
CA PRO A 120 0.98 21.89 5.10
C PRO A 120 -0.45 21.56 4.65
N PRO A 121 -1.29 22.57 4.35
CA PRO A 121 -2.68 22.36 3.94
C PRO A 121 -2.83 21.41 2.74
N ALA A 122 -1.91 21.45 1.79
CA ALA A 122 -1.88 20.57 0.64
C ALA A 122 -1.78 19.09 1.03
N LEU A 123 -0.93 18.77 2.01
CA LEU A 123 -0.78 17.41 2.50
C LEU A 123 -1.98 16.95 3.34
N ARG A 124 -2.62 17.86 4.08
CA ARG A 124 -3.85 17.54 4.85
C ARG A 124 -5.02 17.13 3.96
N ARG A 125 -5.08 17.65 2.73
CA ARG A 125 -6.13 17.34 1.73
C ARG A 125 -6.00 15.96 1.10
N LEU A 126 -4.95 15.19 1.40
CA LEU A 126 -4.72 13.87 0.81
C LEU A 126 -5.46 12.73 1.51
N GLY A 127 -6.12 12.98 2.63
CA GLY A 127 -6.86 11.95 3.35
C GLY A 127 -7.42 12.45 4.68
N GLY A 128 -8.25 11.60 5.28
CA GLY A 128 -8.88 11.83 6.58
C GLY A 128 -7.92 11.66 7.77
N ASP A 129 -8.51 11.56 8.97
CA ASP A 129 -7.79 11.55 10.25
C ASP A 129 -7.29 10.16 10.69
N ALA A 130 -7.41 9.17 9.81
CA ALA A 130 -6.94 7.82 10.11
C ALA A 130 -5.45 7.80 10.46
N PRO A 131 -5.02 7.09 11.52
CA PRO A 131 -3.64 7.14 12.04
C PRO A 131 -2.57 6.83 10.99
N VAL A 132 -2.85 5.88 10.07
CA VAL A 132 -1.92 5.51 8.98
C VAL A 132 -1.74 6.66 7.99
N ILE A 133 -2.82 7.35 7.65
CA ILE A 133 -2.80 8.49 6.73
C ILE A 133 -2.17 9.71 7.39
N ALA A 134 -2.50 9.98 8.65
CA ALA A 134 -1.87 11.05 9.42
C ALA A 134 -0.35 10.85 9.55
N ALA A 135 0.12 9.61 9.76
CA ALA A 135 1.54 9.27 9.78
C ALA A 135 2.22 9.52 8.42
N LEU A 136 1.56 9.13 7.31
CA LEU A 136 2.04 9.40 5.95
C LEU A 136 2.16 10.91 5.69
N GLN A 137 1.13 11.68 6.02
CA GLN A 137 1.10 13.14 5.87
C GLN A 137 2.21 13.82 6.70
N ALA A 138 2.39 13.41 7.96
CA ALA A 138 3.43 13.94 8.84
C ALA A 138 4.85 13.61 8.32
N ARG A 139 5.06 12.39 7.80
CA ARG A 139 6.33 11.99 7.18
C ARG A 139 6.59 12.77 5.90
N ALA A 140 5.58 12.92 5.04
CA ALA A 140 5.66 13.72 3.82
C ALA A 140 5.97 15.19 4.13
N ALA A 141 5.35 15.80 5.16
CA ALA A 141 5.60 17.16 5.59
C ALA A 141 7.06 17.38 6.04
N LYS A 142 7.65 16.43 6.77
CA LYS A 142 9.06 16.46 7.15
C LYS A 142 9.97 16.38 5.92
N LEU A 143 9.71 15.42 5.03
CA LEU A 143 10.49 15.22 3.83
C LEU A 143 10.35 16.39 2.84
N ALA A 144 9.19 17.04 2.78
CA ALA A 144 8.97 18.21 1.94
C ALA A 144 9.94 19.37 2.22
N ARG A 145 10.48 19.46 3.44
CA ARG A 145 11.45 20.48 3.83
C ARG A 145 12.91 20.09 3.57
N THR A 146 13.16 18.86 3.13
CA THR A 146 14.50 18.36 2.81
C THR A 146 14.76 18.46 1.31
N GLY A 147 16.03 18.43 0.91
CA GLY A 147 16.43 18.31 -0.52
C GLY A 147 16.52 16.85 -1.01
N LEU A 148 16.13 15.88 -0.18
CA LEU A 148 16.28 14.46 -0.50
C LEU A 148 15.35 14.02 -1.64
N PRO A 149 15.81 13.16 -2.55
CA PRO A 149 14.94 12.42 -3.47
C PRO A 149 13.93 11.57 -2.70
N ILE A 150 12.69 11.55 -3.20
CA ILE A 150 11.59 10.82 -2.56
C ILE A 150 11.03 9.82 -3.56
N LEU A 151 10.96 8.56 -3.15
CA LEU A 151 10.28 7.50 -3.89
C LEU A 151 8.87 7.27 -3.31
N VAL A 152 7.85 7.46 -4.12
CA VAL A 152 6.45 7.20 -3.77
C VAL A 152 6.06 5.83 -4.32
N GLN A 153 5.71 4.91 -3.46
CA GLN A 153 5.23 3.56 -3.82
C GLN A 153 3.74 3.42 -3.56
N GLY A 154 3.06 2.70 -4.43
CA GLY A 154 1.63 2.40 -4.30
C GLY A 154 1.05 1.93 -5.62
N GLU A 155 -0.07 1.23 -5.54
CA GLU A 155 -0.79 0.74 -6.71
C GLU A 155 -1.19 1.87 -7.66
N THR A 156 -1.52 1.51 -8.89
CA THR A 156 -2.05 2.48 -9.87
C THR A 156 -3.36 3.08 -9.35
N GLY A 157 -3.53 4.40 -9.50
CA GLY A 157 -4.75 5.09 -9.07
C GLY A 157 -4.83 5.44 -7.58
N THR A 158 -3.80 5.19 -6.75
CA THR A 158 -3.79 5.52 -5.31
C THR A 158 -3.54 7.00 -5.00
N GLY A 159 -3.22 7.83 -6.01
CA GLY A 159 -2.96 9.27 -5.83
C GLY A 159 -1.48 9.63 -5.66
N LYS A 160 -0.54 8.87 -6.23
CA LYS A 160 0.90 9.13 -6.16
C LYS A 160 1.27 10.55 -6.65
N GLU A 161 0.70 10.99 -7.77
CA GLU A 161 0.92 12.36 -8.29
C GLU A 161 0.37 13.43 -7.34
N HIS A 162 -0.82 13.21 -6.74
CA HIS A 162 -1.39 14.15 -5.78
C HIS A 162 -0.47 14.32 -4.57
N LEU A 163 0.10 13.22 -4.05
CA LEU A 163 1.08 13.28 -2.96
C LEU A 163 2.34 14.03 -3.39
N ALA A 164 2.88 13.78 -4.58
CA ALA A 164 4.06 14.46 -5.09
C ALA A 164 3.82 15.98 -5.24
N ARG A 165 2.67 16.37 -5.75
CA ARG A 165 2.25 17.78 -5.88
C ARG A 165 2.09 18.46 -4.52
N ALA A 166 1.47 17.76 -3.55
CA ALA A 166 1.33 18.27 -2.19
C ALA A 166 2.69 18.40 -1.46
N ILE A 167 3.65 17.52 -1.74
CA ILE A 167 5.05 17.63 -1.27
C ILE A 167 5.72 18.88 -1.86
N HIS A 168 5.52 19.14 -3.15
CA HIS A 168 6.04 20.33 -3.80
C HIS A 168 5.46 21.61 -3.18
N GLU A 169 4.12 21.70 -3.05
CA GLU A 169 3.45 22.85 -2.42
C GLU A 169 3.89 23.06 -0.97
N GLY A 170 4.08 21.96 -0.22
CA GLY A 170 4.57 22.01 1.17
C GLY A 170 6.07 22.30 1.32
N SER A 171 6.83 22.33 0.23
CA SER A 171 8.29 22.49 0.24
C SER A 171 8.76 23.93 0.33
N GLY A 172 7.93 24.87 -0.11
CA GLY A 172 8.32 26.28 -0.26
C GLY A 172 9.21 26.57 -1.47
N LEU A 173 9.43 25.60 -2.37
CA LEU A 173 10.16 25.83 -3.61
C LEU A 173 9.39 26.77 -4.52
N LYS A 174 10.08 27.69 -5.20
CA LYS A 174 9.49 28.72 -6.07
C LYS A 174 9.42 28.28 -7.53
N GLY A 175 10.22 27.27 -7.93
CA GLY A 175 10.23 26.72 -9.30
C GLY A 175 8.98 25.87 -9.54
N GLN A 176 8.81 25.45 -10.79
CA GLN A 176 7.63 24.71 -11.22
C GLN A 176 7.60 23.25 -10.71
N PHE A 177 6.40 22.72 -10.57
CA PHE A 177 6.17 21.28 -10.48
C PHE A 177 6.03 20.74 -11.91
N VAL A 178 7.01 19.99 -12.38
CA VAL A 178 7.03 19.40 -13.71
C VAL A 178 6.85 17.90 -13.59
N ALA A 179 5.73 17.39 -14.13
CA ALA A 179 5.41 15.96 -14.10
C ALA A 179 5.64 15.33 -15.47
N ILE A 180 6.20 14.13 -15.45
CA ILE A 180 6.35 13.28 -16.62
C ILE A 180 5.96 11.85 -16.25
N ASN A 181 5.17 11.21 -17.11
CA ASN A 181 4.90 9.77 -17.01
C ASN A 181 5.82 9.02 -17.97
N CYS A 182 6.74 8.22 -17.43
CA CYS A 182 7.75 7.51 -18.20
C CYS A 182 7.15 6.43 -19.12
N ALA A 183 5.98 5.89 -18.77
CA ALA A 183 5.29 4.89 -19.56
C ALA A 183 4.45 5.48 -20.71
N ALA A 184 4.07 6.76 -20.61
CA ALA A 184 3.17 7.40 -21.59
C ALA A 184 3.89 7.97 -22.81
N ILE A 185 5.20 8.16 -22.74
CA ILE A 185 5.99 8.78 -23.82
C ILE A 185 6.72 7.69 -24.60
N PRO A 186 6.62 7.67 -25.95
CA PRO A 186 7.39 6.75 -26.77
C PRO A 186 8.90 6.84 -26.49
N GLU A 187 9.58 5.70 -26.46
CA GLU A 187 11.01 5.60 -26.12
C GLU A 187 11.90 6.54 -26.95
N GLN A 188 11.56 6.74 -28.22
CA GLN A 188 12.31 7.62 -29.12
C GLN A 188 12.16 9.11 -28.76
N LEU A 189 11.11 9.50 -28.06
CA LEU A 189 10.81 10.90 -27.73
C LEU A 189 11.16 11.26 -26.29
N ILE A 190 11.12 10.30 -25.36
CA ILE A 190 11.32 10.56 -23.93
C ILE A 190 12.68 11.21 -23.64
N GLU A 191 13.72 10.86 -24.39
CA GLU A 191 15.04 11.46 -24.27
C GLU A 191 15.00 12.96 -24.57
N SER A 192 14.45 13.34 -25.73
CA SER A 192 14.35 14.74 -26.16
C SER A 192 13.40 15.56 -25.28
N GLU A 193 12.33 14.96 -24.75
CA GLU A 193 11.42 15.62 -23.81
C GLU A 193 12.10 15.87 -22.46
N LEU A 194 12.79 14.88 -21.88
CA LEU A 194 13.45 15.02 -20.59
C LEU A 194 14.64 15.98 -20.63
N PHE A 195 15.58 15.75 -21.56
CA PHE A 195 16.87 16.44 -21.58
C PHE A 195 16.90 17.64 -22.49
N GLY A 196 15.89 17.80 -23.39
CA GLY A 196 15.89 18.82 -24.40
C GLY A 196 16.87 18.51 -25.57
N TYR A 197 16.88 19.35 -26.58
CA TYR A 197 17.75 19.19 -27.73
C TYR A 197 18.19 20.54 -28.33
N LEU A 198 19.35 20.54 -28.96
CA LEU A 198 19.87 21.67 -29.71
C LEU A 198 19.32 21.68 -31.15
N PRO A 199 19.35 22.84 -31.86
CA PRO A 199 18.98 22.90 -33.25
C PRO A 199 19.78 21.88 -34.10
N GLY A 200 19.06 21.10 -34.94
CA GLY A 200 19.69 20.10 -35.80
C GLY A 200 20.15 18.81 -35.12
N ALA A 201 19.78 18.56 -33.89
CA ALA A 201 20.19 17.37 -33.13
C ALA A 201 19.73 16.05 -33.76
N PHE A 202 18.63 16.04 -34.49
CA PHE A 202 18.07 14.89 -35.22
C PHE A 202 17.15 15.36 -36.36
N THR A 203 16.82 14.47 -37.29
CA THR A 203 15.88 14.74 -38.38
C THR A 203 14.49 15.06 -37.83
N GLY A 204 13.99 16.28 -38.13
CA GLY A 204 12.73 16.79 -37.59
C GLY A 204 12.86 17.64 -36.32
N ALA A 205 14.08 17.86 -35.81
CA ALA A 205 14.33 18.78 -34.72
C ALA A 205 13.97 20.23 -35.12
N SER A 206 13.33 20.95 -34.20
CA SER A 206 13.02 22.38 -34.40
C SER A 206 14.30 23.19 -34.62
N ALA A 207 14.25 24.15 -35.56
CA ALA A 207 15.37 25.06 -35.83
C ALA A 207 15.80 25.92 -34.62
N LYS A 208 14.96 26.03 -33.59
CA LYS A 208 15.26 26.76 -32.34
C LYS A 208 15.73 25.83 -31.19
N GLY A 209 15.75 24.52 -31.42
CA GLY A 209 15.92 23.58 -30.32
C GLY A 209 14.76 23.60 -29.31
N ARG A 210 14.87 22.86 -28.21
CA ARG A 210 13.84 22.85 -27.13
C ARG A 210 14.49 22.59 -25.79
N LYS A 211 14.08 23.34 -24.77
CA LYS A 211 14.44 23.05 -23.38
C LYS A 211 13.73 21.77 -22.89
N GLY A 212 14.50 20.90 -22.22
CA GLY A 212 13.94 19.69 -21.61
C GLY A 212 13.15 19.96 -20.33
N LEU A 213 12.34 18.98 -19.92
CA LEU A 213 11.53 19.05 -18.70
C LEU A 213 12.40 19.18 -17.44
N ILE A 214 13.61 18.61 -17.45
CA ILE A 214 14.58 18.76 -16.35
C ILE A 214 14.98 20.23 -16.18
N GLU A 215 15.27 20.95 -17.27
CA GLU A 215 15.57 22.39 -17.21
C GLU A 215 14.35 23.22 -16.80
N GLN A 216 13.15 22.82 -17.20
CA GLN A 216 11.90 23.51 -16.81
C GLN A 216 11.61 23.36 -15.31
N ALA A 217 12.07 22.26 -14.71
CA ALA A 217 11.92 22.00 -13.28
C ALA A 217 12.96 22.72 -12.40
N ASP A 218 13.86 23.51 -13.00
CA ASP A 218 14.92 24.20 -12.24
C ASP A 218 14.36 25.09 -11.14
N GLY A 219 14.94 25.00 -9.93
CA GLY A 219 14.43 25.66 -8.72
C GLY A 219 13.13 25.05 -8.16
N GLY A 220 12.59 24.01 -8.77
CA GLY A 220 11.32 23.36 -8.46
C GLY A 220 11.41 21.85 -8.19
N THR A 221 10.39 21.14 -8.66
CA THR A 221 10.27 19.68 -8.47
C THR A 221 10.04 18.99 -9.81
N LEU A 222 10.87 17.99 -10.12
CA LEU A 222 10.64 17.02 -11.19
C LEU A 222 9.94 15.79 -10.60
N PHE A 223 8.74 15.50 -11.09
CA PHE A 223 8.01 14.29 -10.75
C PHE A 223 8.11 13.28 -11.91
N LEU A 224 8.66 12.10 -11.59
CA LEU A 224 8.84 11.00 -12.53
C LEU A 224 7.84 9.89 -12.16
N ASP A 225 6.70 9.88 -12.84
CA ASP A 225 5.71 8.83 -12.67
C ASP A 225 6.12 7.59 -13.45
N GLU A 226 5.81 6.41 -12.88
CA GLU A 226 6.17 5.09 -13.40
C GLU A 226 7.65 5.00 -13.81
N ILE A 227 8.54 5.42 -12.90
CA ILE A 227 9.99 5.43 -13.11
C ILE A 227 10.56 4.06 -13.48
N GLY A 228 9.91 2.98 -13.05
CA GLY A 228 10.28 1.60 -13.37
C GLY A 228 10.16 1.25 -14.85
N ASP A 229 9.47 2.07 -15.65
CA ASP A 229 9.31 1.90 -17.10
C ASP A 229 10.29 2.74 -17.92
N MET A 230 11.19 3.48 -17.25
CA MET A 230 12.23 4.27 -17.94
C MET A 230 13.26 3.35 -18.63
N PRO A 231 13.56 3.56 -19.93
CA PRO A 231 14.59 2.79 -20.64
C PRO A 231 15.96 2.88 -19.96
N LEU A 232 16.71 1.77 -19.94
CA LEU A 232 18.03 1.66 -19.27
C LEU A 232 19.03 2.72 -19.73
N ALA A 233 19.03 3.07 -21.03
CA ALA A 233 19.89 4.11 -21.59
C ALA A 233 19.67 5.47 -20.92
N LEU A 234 18.40 5.80 -20.62
CA LEU A 234 18.03 7.08 -20.00
C LEU A 234 18.26 7.09 -18.49
N GLN A 235 18.21 5.93 -17.85
CA GLN A 235 18.54 5.80 -16.44
C GLN A 235 19.97 6.27 -16.14
N SER A 236 20.94 5.98 -17.02
CA SER A 236 22.33 6.45 -16.88
C SER A 236 22.44 7.98 -16.99
N ARG A 237 21.65 8.59 -17.87
CA ARG A 237 21.61 10.04 -18.01
C ARG A 237 20.93 10.72 -16.83
N LEU A 238 19.83 10.14 -16.35
CA LEU A 238 19.14 10.63 -15.16
C LEU A 238 20.05 10.57 -13.93
N LEU A 239 20.82 9.49 -13.78
CA LEU A 239 21.79 9.35 -12.68
C LEU A 239 22.79 10.52 -12.67
N ARG A 240 23.30 10.94 -13.83
CA ARG A 240 24.18 12.12 -13.92
C ARG A 240 23.49 13.38 -13.43
N VAL A 241 22.25 13.62 -13.83
CA VAL A 241 21.48 14.78 -13.35
C VAL A 241 21.34 14.77 -11.82
N LEU A 242 21.04 13.59 -11.25
CA LEU A 242 20.89 13.45 -9.79
C LEU A 242 22.24 13.57 -9.03
N ALA A 243 23.34 13.14 -9.64
CA ALA A 243 24.66 13.14 -9.00
C ALA A 243 25.37 14.50 -9.13
N GLU A 244 25.33 15.08 -10.32
CA GLU A 244 26.14 16.26 -10.69
C GLU A 244 25.31 17.56 -10.68
N GLY A 245 23.97 17.47 -10.74
CA GLY A 245 23.09 18.64 -10.90
C GLY A 245 23.24 19.28 -12.28
N GLU A 246 23.56 18.47 -13.30
CA GLU A 246 23.83 18.95 -14.65
C GLU A 246 23.02 18.15 -15.69
N VAL A 247 22.45 18.84 -16.67
CA VAL A 247 21.74 18.25 -17.77
C VAL A 247 22.47 18.54 -19.09
N LEU A 248 22.65 17.49 -19.92
CA LEU A 248 23.23 17.60 -21.23
C LEU A 248 22.13 17.44 -22.29
N PRO A 249 21.78 18.49 -23.08
CA PRO A 249 20.79 18.38 -24.13
C PRO A 249 21.26 17.43 -25.25
N VAL A 250 20.31 16.82 -25.97
CA VAL A 250 20.63 16.01 -27.17
C VAL A 250 21.32 16.83 -28.21
N GLY A 251 22.45 16.35 -28.74
CA GLY A 251 23.32 17.07 -29.68
C GLY A 251 24.17 18.16 -29.03
N GLY A 252 24.11 18.33 -27.70
CA GLY A 252 24.93 19.29 -26.98
C GLY A 252 26.23 18.69 -26.42
N THR A 253 27.23 19.54 -26.22
CA THR A 253 28.52 19.20 -25.62
C THR A 253 28.75 19.92 -24.29
N VAL A 254 27.95 20.96 -23.99
CA VAL A 254 28.08 21.78 -22.81
C VAL A 254 26.94 21.44 -21.83
N PRO A 255 27.23 20.93 -20.61
CA PRO A 255 26.23 20.67 -19.63
C PRO A 255 25.63 21.97 -19.05
N ARG A 256 24.39 21.93 -18.65
CA ARG A 256 23.67 23.04 -18.01
C ARG A 256 23.36 22.67 -16.56
N LYS A 257 23.67 23.56 -15.62
CA LYS A 257 23.40 23.36 -14.19
C LYS A 257 21.92 23.48 -13.90
N VAL A 258 21.40 22.58 -13.08
CA VAL A 258 20.01 22.58 -12.60
C VAL A 258 19.98 22.23 -11.11
N ARG A 259 19.04 22.86 -10.39
CA ARG A 259 18.76 22.55 -8.99
C ARG A 259 17.33 22.07 -8.87
N ILE A 260 17.14 20.78 -8.91
CA ILE A 260 15.82 20.17 -8.88
C ILE A 260 15.64 19.28 -7.64
N ARG A 261 14.44 19.26 -7.11
CA ARG A 261 13.99 18.16 -6.24
C ARG A 261 13.45 17.08 -7.16
N VAL A 262 13.79 15.82 -6.86
CA VAL A 262 13.20 14.68 -7.57
C VAL A 262 12.24 13.94 -6.66
N VAL A 263 11.02 13.75 -7.16
CA VAL A 263 10.03 12.83 -6.60
C VAL A 263 9.73 11.80 -7.69
N SER A 264 9.96 10.53 -7.41
CA SER A 264 9.68 9.43 -8.34
C SER A 264 8.54 8.57 -7.81
N ALA A 265 7.77 7.97 -8.70
CA ALA A 265 6.69 7.07 -8.34
C ALA A 265 6.78 5.76 -9.12
N SER A 266 6.38 4.66 -8.49
CA SER A 266 6.28 3.36 -9.12
C SER A 266 5.18 2.52 -8.46
N HIS A 267 4.45 1.76 -9.26
CA HIS A 267 3.55 0.72 -8.78
C HIS A 267 4.26 -0.63 -8.61
N ARG A 268 5.43 -0.80 -9.25
CA ARG A 268 6.27 -2.01 -9.14
C ARG A 268 7.39 -1.80 -8.12
N PRO A 269 7.77 -2.82 -7.34
CA PRO A 269 8.96 -2.76 -6.49
C PRO A 269 10.22 -2.60 -7.34
N LEU A 270 10.91 -1.45 -7.25
CA LEU A 270 12.13 -1.19 -8.04
C LEU A 270 13.25 -2.20 -7.76
N GLN A 271 13.31 -2.75 -6.53
CA GLN A 271 14.27 -3.81 -6.18
C GLN A 271 14.10 -5.07 -7.05
N THR A 272 12.85 -5.43 -7.38
CA THR A 272 12.58 -6.56 -8.29
C THR A 272 13.11 -6.25 -9.69
N LEU A 273 12.93 -5.03 -10.17
CA LEU A 273 13.45 -4.61 -11.48
C LEU A 273 14.98 -4.56 -11.51
N VAL A 274 15.63 -4.19 -10.40
CA VAL A 274 17.11 -4.26 -10.25
C VAL A 274 17.57 -5.70 -10.35
N ALA A 275 16.95 -6.63 -9.62
CA ALA A 275 17.29 -8.06 -9.68
C ALA A 275 17.09 -8.67 -11.06
N GLN A 276 16.15 -8.15 -11.86
CA GLN A 276 15.90 -8.55 -13.25
C GLN A 276 16.80 -7.84 -14.28
N GLY A 277 17.68 -6.93 -13.86
CA GLY A 277 18.51 -6.13 -14.76
C GLY A 277 17.73 -5.08 -15.58
N ALA A 278 16.45 -4.85 -15.27
CA ALA A 278 15.61 -3.85 -15.94
C ALA A 278 15.73 -2.44 -15.34
N PHE A 279 16.35 -2.33 -14.16
CA PHE A 279 16.62 -1.07 -13.49
C PHE A 279 18.04 -1.06 -12.91
N ARG A 280 18.74 0.07 -13.02
CA ARG A 280 20.09 0.18 -12.50
C ARG A 280 20.10 0.32 -10.99
N GLU A 281 20.99 -0.41 -10.35
CA GLU A 281 21.15 -0.42 -8.89
C GLU A 281 21.64 0.95 -8.36
N ASP A 282 22.57 1.59 -9.05
CA ASP A 282 23.11 2.90 -8.68
C ASP A 282 22.03 4.00 -8.70
N LEU A 283 21.16 3.99 -9.71
CA LEU A 283 20.02 4.91 -9.80
C LEU A 283 18.99 4.62 -8.69
N TYR A 284 18.73 3.33 -8.42
CA TYR A 284 17.82 2.94 -7.35
C TYR A 284 18.24 3.54 -6.00
N TYR A 285 19.48 3.37 -5.59
CA TYR A 285 19.97 3.95 -4.32
C TYR A 285 19.93 5.47 -4.30
N ARG A 286 20.11 6.12 -5.47
CA ARG A 286 20.03 7.58 -5.55
C ARG A 286 18.61 8.11 -5.42
N LEU A 287 17.61 7.41 -5.98
CA LEU A 287 16.18 7.76 -5.90
C LEU A 287 15.55 7.38 -4.56
N ASN A 288 15.99 6.28 -3.98
CA ASN A 288 15.42 5.71 -2.74
C ASN A 288 16.08 6.25 -1.46
N ALA A 289 16.36 7.56 -1.41
CA ALA A 289 16.84 8.19 -0.18
C ALA A 289 15.74 8.25 0.90
N ALA A 290 14.49 8.40 0.49
CA ALA A 290 13.32 8.33 1.35
C ALA A 290 12.14 7.72 0.60
N THR A 291 11.45 6.75 1.22
CA THR A 291 10.28 6.09 0.63
C THR A 291 9.01 6.48 1.38
N LEU A 292 7.96 6.80 0.61
CA LEU A 292 6.58 7.00 1.08
C LEU A 292 5.69 5.96 0.40
N SER A 293 5.00 5.14 1.18
CA SER A 293 4.07 4.13 0.66
C SER A 293 2.63 4.60 0.85
N ILE A 294 1.87 4.65 -0.24
CA ILE A 294 0.44 4.95 -0.22
C ILE A 294 -0.31 3.61 -0.20
N PRO A 295 -1.14 3.36 0.82
CA PRO A 295 -1.93 2.13 0.86
C PRO A 295 -2.96 2.09 -0.27
N ALA A 296 -3.31 0.88 -0.72
CA ALA A 296 -4.42 0.66 -1.64
C ALA A 296 -5.75 1.10 -0.99
N LEU A 297 -6.74 1.46 -1.82
CA LEU A 297 -8.01 1.99 -1.33
C LEU A 297 -8.75 0.99 -0.41
N ARG A 298 -8.69 -0.31 -0.72
CA ARG A 298 -9.26 -1.39 0.10
C ARG A 298 -8.63 -1.49 1.51
N ASP A 299 -7.38 -1.02 1.66
CA ASP A 299 -6.64 -1.03 2.92
C ASP A 299 -6.73 0.32 3.66
N ARG A 300 -7.45 1.29 3.10
CA ARG A 300 -7.57 2.64 3.66
C ARG A 300 -8.74 2.74 4.64
N PRO A 301 -8.47 3.05 5.92
CA PRO A 301 -9.53 3.20 6.91
C PRO A 301 -10.32 4.51 6.78
N ASP A 302 -9.89 5.43 5.92
CA ASP A 302 -10.57 6.71 5.62
C ASP A 302 -11.36 6.68 4.30
N PHE A 303 -11.82 5.50 3.88
CA PHE A 303 -12.65 5.34 2.66
C PHE A 303 -13.85 6.28 2.64
N ASP A 304 -14.59 6.36 3.75
CA ASP A 304 -15.79 7.22 3.84
C ASP A 304 -15.46 8.70 3.63
N TRP A 305 -14.31 9.15 4.14
CA TRP A 305 -13.84 10.52 3.91
C TRP A 305 -13.51 10.76 2.43
N ILE A 306 -12.83 9.81 1.77
CA ILE A 306 -12.51 9.91 0.34
C ILE A 306 -13.80 9.98 -0.47
N LEU A 307 -14.74 9.09 -0.21
CA LEU A 307 -16.03 9.03 -0.88
C LEU A 307 -16.80 10.35 -0.72
N GLU A 308 -16.82 10.90 0.48
CA GLU A 308 -17.45 12.22 0.75
C GLU A 308 -16.79 13.34 -0.07
N GLN A 309 -15.44 13.36 -0.18
CA GLN A 309 -14.75 14.37 -1.00
C GLN A 309 -15.07 14.23 -2.49
N LEU A 310 -15.23 13.00 -2.99
CA LEU A 310 -15.59 12.74 -4.38
C LEU A 310 -17.05 13.13 -4.66
N LEU A 311 -17.97 12.79 -3.77
CA LEU A 311 -19.37 13.22 -3.86
C LEU A 311 -19.50 14.75 -3.89
N LYS A 312 -18.77 15.45 -3.03
CA LYS A 312 -18.73 16.93 -3.03
C LYS A 312 -18.17 17.52 -4.31
N ARG A 313 -17.21 16.81 -4.95
CA ARG A 313 -16.61 17.25 -6.21
C ARG A 313 -17.56 17.13 -7.39
N HIS A 314 -18.35 16.06 -7.45
CA HIS A 314 -19.18 15.73 -8.61
C HIS A 314 -20.64 16.16 -8.48
N GLY A 315 -21.12 16.50 -7.28
CA GLY A 315 -22.51 16.73 -7.01
C GLY A 315 -22.90 18.11 -6.49
N ASP A 316 -22.09 19.15 -6.74
CA ASP A 316 -22.32 20.51 -6.25
C ASP A 316 -22.64 20.59 -4.73
N GLY A 317 -22.26 19.54 -3.97
CA GLY A 317 -22.38 19.46 -2.52
C GLY A 317 -23.64 18.78 -1.97
N GLU A 318 -24.59 18.33 -2.81
CA GLU A 318 -25.89 17.82 -2.37
C GLU A 318 -26.16 16.32 -2.70
N LEU A 319 -25.18 15.58 -3.21
CA LEU A 319 -25.37 14.15 -3.50
C LEU A 319 -25.42 13.30 -2.22
N ILE A 320 -26.46 12.49 -2.13
CA ILE A 320 -26.70 11.52 -1.05
C ILE A 320 -26.67 10.11 -1.66
N LEU A 321 -26.02 9.17 -0.99
CA LEU A 321 -26.04 7.77 -1.36
C LEU A 321 -27.16 7.03 -0.64
N SER A 322 -27.93 6.21 -1.33
CA SER A 322 -28.79 5.22 -0.68
C SER A 322 -27.96 4.20 0.09
N GLU A 323 -28.53 3.56 1.12
CA GLU A 323 -27.84 2.53 1.92
C GLU A 323 -27.35 1.38 1.02
N ALA A 324 -28.11 0.99 0.03
CA ALA A 324 -27.77 -0.06 -0.91
C ALA A 324 -26.57 0.34 -1.80
N ALA A 325 -26.53 1.57 -2.30
CA ALA A 325 -25.42 2.09 -3.07
C ALA A 325 -24.14 2.18 -2.22
N LEU A 326 -24.23 2.69 -1.00
CA LEU A 326 -23.10 2.76 -0.08
C LEU A 326 -22.55 1.37 0.26
N ALA A 327 -23.43 0.40 0.52
CA ALA A 327 -23.01 -0.98 0.80
C ALA A 327 -22.28 -1.61 -0.41
N ALA A 328 -22.76 -1.39 -1.64
CA ALA A 328 -22.11 -1.86 -2.85
C ALA A 328 -20.71 -1.25 -3.04
N LEU A 329 -20.59 0.07 -2.83
CA LEU A 329 -19.29 0.76 -2.91
C LEU A 329 -18.28 0.26 -1.86
N LYS A 330 -18.75 -0.06 -0.64
CA LYS A 330 -17.90 -0.59 0.43
C LYS A 330 -17.49 -2.05 0.23
N ALA A 331 -18.29 -2.82 -0.48
CA ALA A 331 -18.02 -4.24 -0.73
C ALA A 331 -17.03 -4.49 -1.88
N HIS A 332 -16.71 -3.47 -2.68
CA HIS A 332 -15.83 -3.61 -3.83
C HIS A 332 -14.35 -3.44 -3.46
N ASP A 333 -13.46 -4.22 -4.10
CA ASP A 333 -12.01 -4.25 -3.80
C ASP A 333 -11.21 -3.09 -4.43
N TRP A 334 -11.79 -2.35 -5.34
CA TRP A 334 -11.21 -1.17 -6.00
C TRP A 334 -9.84 -1.44 -6.63
N PRO A 335 -9.71 -2.34 -7.62
CA PRO A 335 -8.43 -2.61 -8.28
C PRO A 335 -7.82 -1.37 -8.95
N GLY A 336 -8.63 -0.43 -9.43
CA GLY A 336 -8.20 0.87 -9.96
C GLY A 336 -8.10 1.97 -8.89
N ASN A 337 -8.28 1.62 -7.61
CA ASN A 337 -8.14 2.50 -6.46
C ASN A 337 -9.02 3.77 -6.56
N ILE A 338 -8.50 4.93 -6.13
CA ILE A 338 -9.23 6.21 -6.12
C ILE A 338 -9.63 6.64 -7.53
N ARG A 339 -8.83 6.29 -8.56
CA ARG A 339 -9.17 6.62 -9.96
C ARG A 339 -10.44 5.91 -10.42
N GLU A 340 -10.60 4.65 -10.06
CA GLU A 340 -11.81 3.88 -10.37
C GLU A 340 -13.01 4.42 -9.58
N LEU A 341 -12.84 4.66 -8.28
CA LEU A 341 -13.89 5.23 -7.43
C LEU A 341 -14.33 6.61 -7.93
N ASP A 342 -13.41 7.49 -8.31
CA ASP A 342 -13.69 8.83 -8.86
C ASP A 342 -14.55 8.74 -10.13
N ASN A 343 -14.20 7.83 -11.05
CA ASN A 343 -14.98 7.58 -12.26
C ASN A 343 -16.38 7.04 -11.94
N VAL A 344 -16.50 6.10 -11.02
CA VAL A 344 -17.79 5.52 -10.61
C VAL A 344 -18.69 6.60 -9.99
N VAL A 345 -18.13 7.41 -9.07
CA VAL A 345 -18.89 8.50 -8.45
C VAL A 345 -19.29 9.56 -9.47
N ALA A 346 -18.43 9.88 -10.45
CA ALA A 346 -18.76 10.82 -11.52
C ALA A 346 -19.94 10.34 -12.38
N VAL A 347 -19.95 9.06 -12.74
CA VAL A 347 -21.07 8.45 -13.51
C VAL A 347 -22.34 8.41 -12.67
N ALA A 348 -22.25 7.94 -11.43
CA ALA A 348 -23.39 7.87 -10.52
C ALA A 348 -23.99 9.27 -10.25
N ALA A 349 -23.17 10.28 -10.09
CA ALA A 349 -23.60 11.66 -9.94
C ALA A 349 -24.37 12.20 -11.17
N ALA A 350 -23.92 11.81 -12.36
CA ALA A 350 -24.58 12.20 -13.62
C ALA A 350 -25.93 11.48 -13.87
N LEU A 351 -26.13 10.31 -13.26
CA LEU A 351 -27.35 9.51 -13.39
C LEU A 351 -28.33 9.74 -12.24
N ALA A 352 -27.87 10.30 -11.12
CA ALA A 352 -28.64 10.50 -9.91
C ALA A 352 -29.87 11.39 -10.17
N GLU A 353 -31.04 10.93 -9.77
CA GLU A 353 -32.27 11.71 -9.80
C GLU A 353 -32.52 12.38 -8.43
N ASN A 354 -32.91 13.64 -8.42
CA ASN A 354 -33.20 14.42 -7.20
C ASN A 354 -32.03 14.46 -6.19
N GLY A 355 -30.78 14.35 -6.65
CA GLY A 355 -29.60 14.36 -5.77
C GLY A 355 -29.36 13.06 -5.00
N VAL A 356 -30.12 11.99 -5.26
CA VAL A 356 -29.95 10.69 -4.61
C VAL A 356 -29.36 9.71 -5.60
N VAL A 357 -28.23 9.11 -5.23
CA VAL A 357 -27.57 8.02 -5.97
C VAL A 357 -28.16 6.70 -5.49
N GLU A 358 -28.88 6.04 -6.34
CA GLU A 358 -29.44 4.71 -6.11
C GLU A 358 -28.46 3.61 -6.57
N ILE A 359 -28.69 2.39 -6.13
CA ILE A 359 -27.85 1.26 -6.54
C ILE A 359 -27.88 1.04 -8.06
N GLY A 360 -28.98 1.38 -8.73
CA GLY A 360 -29.14 1.30 -10.19
C GLY A 360 -28.29 2.30 -10.98
N ASP A 361 -27.81 3.37 -10.34
CA ASP A 361 -26.94 4.37 -10.94
C ASP A 361 -25.47 3.95 -10.93
N LEU A 362 -25.14 2.87 -10.21
CA LEU A 362 -23.81 2.31 -10.16
C LEU A 362 -23.55 1.37 -11.35
N PRO A 363 -22.32 1.31 -11.86
CA PRO A 363 -21.94 0.39 -12.92
C PRO A 363 -22.20 -1.09 -12.56
N ASP A 364 -22.64 -1.88 -13.54
CA ASP A 364 -23.03 -3.31 -13.37
C ASP A 364 -21.97 -4.17 -12.66
N HIS A 365 -20.68 -3.89 -12.86
CA HIS A 365 -19.60 -4.67 -12.26
C HIS A 365 -19.53 -4.53 -10.72
N LEU A 366 -20.07 -3.46 -10.16
CA LEU A 366 -20.18 -3.26 -8.70
C LEU A 366 -21.37 -4.03 -8.13
N LEU A 367 -22.44 -4.22 -8.94
CA LEU A 367 -23.64 -4.93 -8.52
C LEU A 367 -23.38 -6.43 -8.33
N VAL A 368 -22.41 -6.98 -9.08
CA VAL A 368 -22.05 -8.42 -9.01
C VAL A 368 -21.45 -8.80 -7.65
N ASN A 369 -20.75 -7.89 -6.96
CA ASN A 369 -20.12 -8.15 -5.66
C ASN A 369 -21.08 -7.90 -4.47
N ALA A 370 -22.07 -7.02 -4.62
CA ALA A 370 -23.08 -6.76 -3.59
C ALA A 370 -23.96 -7.99 -3.30
N ASP A 371 -24.17 -8.84 -4.30
CA ASP A 371 -24.97 -10.06 -4.18
C ASP A 371 -24.21 -11.26 -3.55
N THR A 372 -22.91 -11.20 -3.34
CA THR A 372 -22.16 -12.30 -2.68
C THR A 372 -22.40 -12.36 -1.17
N VAL A 373 -22.87 -11.30 -0.55
CA VAL A 373 -23.28 -11.30 0.88
C VAL A 373 -24.70 -11.81 1.04
N GLY A 374 -25.60 -11.61 0.04
CA GLY A 374 -26.93 -12.22 -0.04
C GLY A 374 -27.04 -13.40 -1.02
N GLY A 375 -26.01 -13.61 -1.86
CA GLY A 375 -26.02 -14.51 -3.00
C GLY A 375 -26.08 -16.01 -2.68
N SER A 376 -25.72 -16.40 -1.45
CA SER A 376 -25.88 -17.79 -0.98
C SER A 376 -27.36 -18.16 -0.82
N GLU A 377 -28.19 -17.28 -0.31
CA GLU A 377 -29.63 -17.54 -0.13
C GLU A 377 -30.42 -17.42 -1.44
N ALA A 378 -30.14 -16.40 -2.26
CA ALA A 378 -30.81 -16.19 -3.54
C ALA A 378 -30.43 -17.28 -4.57
N GLY A 379 -29.17 -17.69 -4.61
CA GLY A 379 -28.72 -18.81 -5.44
C GLY A 379 -29.32 -20.15 -4.99
N ALA A 380 -29.38 -20.38 -3.67
CA ALA A 380 -30.03 -21.56 -3.11
C ALA A 380 -31.55 -21.57 -3.36
N ALA A 381 -32.22 -20.43 -3.21
CA ALA A 381 -33.63 -20.27 -3.52
C ALA A 381 -33.94 -20.51 -5.01
N LEU A 382 -33.12 -19.96 -5.92
CA LEU A 382 -33.25 -20.21 -7.35
C LEU A 382 -32.99 -21.69 -7.71
N SER A 383 -31.96 -22.30 -7.11
CA SER A 383 -31.65 -23.72 -7.30
C SER A 383 -32.79 -24.61 -6.84
N LEU A 384 -33.38 -24.32 -5.68
CA LEU A 384 -34.56 -25.04 -5.16
C LEU A 384 -35.78 -24.88 -6.08
N MET A 385 -36.01 -23.67 -6.61
CA MET A 385 -37.13 -23.41 -7.53
C MET A 385 -36.93 -24.11 -8.88
N LEU A 386 -35.68 -24.10 -9.40
CA LEU A 386 -35.34 -24.84 -10.62
C LEU A 386 -35.53 -26.35 -10.44
N ALA A 387 -35.12 -26.91 -9.31
CA ALA A 387 -35.34 -28.31 -8.95
C ALA A 387 -36.87 -28.63 -8.86
N THR A 388 -37.63 -27.76 -8.22
CA THR A 388 -39.09 -27.91 -8.05
C THR A 388 -39.83 -27.83 -9.40
N CYS A 389 -39.29 -27.10 -10.37
CA CYS A 389 -39.84 -26.98 -11.73
C CYS A 389 -39.15 -27.90 -12.73
N ASP A 390 -38.44 -28.93 -12.29
CA ASP A 390 -37.68 -29.88 -13.11
C ASP A 390 -36.79 -29.21 -14.18
N TRP A 391 -36.15 -28.10 -13.80
CA TRP A 391 -35.30 -27.24 -14.66
C TRP A 391 -36.06 -26.64 -15.86
N ASN A 392 -37.39 -26.52 -15.78
CA ASN A 392 -38.16 -25.80 -16.75
C ASN A 392 -38.05 -24.29 -16.53
N ILE A 393 -37.20 -23.65 -17.31
CA ILE A 393 -36.88 -22.20 -17.16
C ILE A 393 -38.13 -21.33 -17.36
N SER A 394 -39.05 -21.72 -18.25
CA SER A 394 -40.28 -20.96 -18.51
C SER A 394 -41.22 -20.98 -17.30
N GLU A 395 -41.37 -22.15 -16.67
CA GLU A 395 -42.18 -22.32 -15.47
C GLU A 395 -41.54 -21.64 -14.26
N THR A 396 -40.21 -21.75 -14.11
CA THR A 396 -39.45 -21.06 -13.08
C THR A 396 -39.59 -19.54 -13.19
N ALA A 397 -39.46 -18.99 -14.39
CA ALA A 397 -39.61 -17.56 -14.66
C ALA A 397 -41.02 -17.08 -14.29
N ARG A 398 -42.05 -17.82 -14.68
CA ARG A 398 -43.45 -17.49 -14.35
C ARG A 398 -43.71 -17.50 -12.85
N ARG A 399 -43.20 -18.50 -12.11
CA ARG A 399 -43.37 -18.59 -10.64
C ARG A 399 -42.62 -17.51 -9.87
N LEU A 400 -41.46 -17.09 -10.37
CA LEU A 400 -40.68 -16.04 -9.77
C LEU A 400 -41.08 -14.62 -10.20
N GLY A 401 -42.03 -14.50 -11.16
CA GLY A 401 -42.41 -13.19 -11.72
C GLY A 401 -41.29 -12.51 -12.51
N LEU A 402 -40.35 -13.30 -13.07
CA LEU A 402 -39.20 -12.82 -13.80
C LEU A 402 -39.26 -13.16 -15.30
N ASP A 403 -38.49 -12.43 -16.11
CA ASP A 403 -38.32 -12.80 -17.52
C ASP A 403 -37.40 -14.02 -17.67
N ARG A 404 -37.65 -14.84 -18.72
CA ARG A 404 -36.82 -16.01 -19.03
C ARG A 404 -35.36 -15.69 -19.22
N SER A 405 -35.06 -14.55 -19.84
CA SER A 405 -33.70 -14.04 -20.02
C SER A 405 -33.02 -13.75 -18.67
N THR A 406 -33.75 -13.23 -17.68
CA THR A 406 -33.28 -12.98 -16.33
C THR A 406 -32.94 -14.28 -15.59
N VAL A 407 -33.80 -15.31 -15.70
CA VAL A 407 -33.56 -16.64 -15.11
C VAL A 407 -32.32 -17.29 -15.73
N HIS A 408 -32.18 -17.25 -17.07
CA HIS A 408 -30.98 -17.76 -17.75
C HIS A 408 -29.71 -17.05 -17.28
N ARG A 409 -29.75 -15.71 -17.14
CA ARG A 409 -28.62 -14.92 -16.65
C ARG A 409 -28.26 -15.29 -15.22
N GLN A 410 -29.24 -15.50 -14.35
CA GLN A 410 -29.02 -15.91 -12.95
C GLN A 410 -28.46 -17.34 -12.85
N ILE A 411 -28.92 -18.30 -13.65
CA ILE A 411 -28.38 -19.67 -13.73
C ILE A 411 -26.87 -19.61 -14.07
N LYS A 412 -26.50 -18.81 -15.07
CA LYS A 412 -25.11 -18.61 -15.49
C LYS A 412 -24.31 -17.92 -14.40
N ARG A 413 -24.89 -16.92 -13.73
CA ARG A 413 -24.30 -16.14 -12.65
C ARG A 413 -23.95 -17.01 -11.43
N TYR A 414 -24.89 -17.83 -10.97
CA TYR A 414 -24.70 -18.69 -9.81
C TYR A 414 -24.06 -20.05 -10.16
N SER A 415 -23.64 -20.23 -11.42
CA SER A 415 -23.04 -21.48 -11.91
C SER A 415 -23.87 -22.72 -11.60
N LEU A 416 -25.22 -22.58 -11.57
CA LEU A 416 -26.12 -23.68 -11.25
C LEU A 416 -26.12 -24.71 -12.38
N LYS A 417 -25.99 -26.00 -12.00
CA LYS A 417 -26.02 -27.13 -12.93
C LYS A 417 -27.16 -28.08 -12.51
N ARG A 418 -27.76 -28.71 -13.51
CA ARG A 418 -28.80 -29.73 -13.32
C ARG A 418 -28.24 -30.95 -12.58
#